data_946fed106901f83c55ebd175bf721b1a
#
_entry.id   946fed106901f83c55ebd175bf721b1a
#
_cell.length_a   1.000
_cell.length_b   1.000
_cell.length_c   1.000
_cell.angle_alpha   90.00
_cell.angle_beta   90.00
_cell.angle_gamma   90.00
#
_symmetry.space_group_name_H-M   'P 1'
#
loop_
_entity.id
_entity.type
_entity.pdbx_description
1 polymer ?
#
loop_
_entity_poly.entity_id
_entity_poly.type
_entity_poly.pdbx_seq_one_letter_code
_entity_poly.pdbx_strand_id
1 'polypeptide(L)'
;MTNKFNTKNYDYLIVGAGPFGMIFAYEAAKRGKKSLVIEKRPYIAGNMHTHTEHGITVHDFGAHIFHTDNKEVWDYIRRFASFNGYQNQVVANYKGTLYNLPFNMNTFYQMWGTKTPDEAKAKIEAQKQVALKDLGDKQPSNLEEQAISLIGTDIYEKLIKGYTEK
;
A
#
# COMPACT_ATOMS: atom_id res chain seq x y z
N MET A 1 22.10 -28.92 -20.20
CA MET A 1 21.38 -28.67 -21.47
C MET A 1 20.88 -27.24 -21.49
N THR A 2 21.53 -26.36 -22.23
CA THR A 2 21.06 -24.96 -22.38
C THR A 2 19.91 -24.96 -23.39
N ASN A 3 18.68 -24.89 -22.89
CA ASN A 3 17.53 -24.61 -23.74
C ASN A 3 17.71 -23.20 -24.36
N LYS A 4 18.18 -23.16 -25.60
CA LYS A 4 18.22 -21.94 -26.38
C LYS A 4 16.78 -21.60 -26.76
N PHE A 5 16.14 -20.72 -26.03
CA PHE A 5 14.86 -20.16 -26.43
C PHE A 5 15.04 -19.42 -27.76
N ASN A 6 14.28 -19.82 -28.77
CA ASN A 6 14.27 -19.13 -30.05
C ASN A 6 13.42 -17.86 -29.92
N THR A 7 14.05 -16.73 -29.58
CA THR A 7 13.40 -15.43 -29.40
C THR A 7 12.84 -14.83 -30.69
N LYS A 8 13.22 -15.36 -31.86
CA LYS A 8 12.77 -14.83 -33.16
C LYS A 8 11.27 -14.98 -33.44
N ASN A 9 10.59 -15.80 -32.64
CA ASN A 9 9.16 -16.08 -32.81
C ASN A 9 8.25 -15.24 -31.92
N TYR A 10 8.80 -14.28 -31.18
CA TYR A 10 8.07 -13.41 -30.26
C TYR A 10 8.23 -11.93 -30.63
N ASP A 11 7.14 -11.18 -30.50
CA ASP A 11 7.15 -9.72 -30.69
C ASP A 11 7.65 -9.01 -29.43
N TYR A 12 7.39 -9.57 -28.24
CA TYR A 12 7.75 -8.98 -26.95
C TYR A 12 8.41 -9.97 -26.02
N LEU A 13 9.42 -9.51 -25.29
CA LEU A 13 9.97 -10.17 -24.10
C LEU A 13 9.50 -9.39 -22.88
N ILE A 14 8.75 -10.06 -22.00
CA ILE A 14 8.21 -9.49 -20.77
C ILE A 14 8.96 -10.12 -19.59
N VAL A 15 9.59 -9.27 -18.79
CA VAL A 15 10.32 -9.71 -17.61
C VAL A 15 9.44 -9.50 -16.37
N GLY A 16 9.01 -10.60 -15.76
CA GLY A 16 8.13 -10.66 -14.62
C GLY A 16 6.68 -11.00 -14.98
N ALA A 17 6.14 -12.03 -14.31
CA ALA A 17 4.77 -12.50 -14.43
C ALA A 17 3.86 -11.95 -13.33
N GLY A 18 4.10 -10.71 -12.91
CA GLY A 18 3.18 -9.94 -12.06
C GLY A 18 2.00 -9.38 -12.87
N PRO A 19 1.02 -8.71 -12.22
CA PRO A 19 -0.18 -8.20 -12.89
C PRO A 19 0.12 -7.32 -14.11
N PHE A 20 1.11 -6.44 -14.03
CA PHE A 20 1.49 -5.57 -15.14
C PHE A 20 1.93 -6.37 -16.37
N GLY A 21 2.89 -7.30 -16.19
CA GLY A 21 3.40 -8.11 -17.31
C GLY A 21 2.34 -9.01 -17.91
N MET A 22 1.47 -9.58 -17.09
CA MET A 22 0.38 -10.46 -17.53
C MET A 22 -0.71 -9.70 -18.30
N ILE A 23 -1.09 -8.51 -17.83
CA ILE A 23 -2.05 -7.65 -18.54
C ILE A 23 -1.47 -7.16 -19.87
N PHE A 24 -0.19 -6.77 -19.88
CA PHE A 24 0.47 -6.40 -21.13
C PHE A 24 0.47 -7.56 -22.14
N ALA A 25 0.83 -8.77 -21.70
CA ALA A 25 0.81 -9.96 -22.56
C ALA A 25 -0.60 -10.26 -23.11
N TYR A 26 -1.62 -10.14 -22.26
CA TYR A 26 -3.00 -10.32 -22.66
C TYR A 26 -3.45 -9.30 -23.72
N GLU A 27 -3.18 -8.02 -23.51
CA GLU A 27 -3.55 -6.98 -24.47
C GLU A 27 -2.74 -7.05 -25.76
N ALA A 28 -1.48 -7.49 -25.70
CA ALA A 28 -0.67 -7.78 -26.87
C ALA A 28 -1.25 -8.95 -27.69
N ALA A 29 -1.66 -10.03 -27.02
CA ALA A 29 -2.27 -11.19 -27.66
C ALA A 29 -3.58 -10.85 -28.39
N LYS A 30 -4.41 -9.97 -27.82
CA LYS A 30 -5.62 -9.43 -28.48
C LYS A 30 -5.32 -8.70 -29.80
N ARG A 31 -4.11 -8.17 -29.94
CA ARG A 31 -3.62 -7.51 -31.14
C ARG A 31 -2.79 -8.44 -32.05
N GLY A 32 -2.90 -9.76 -31.86
CA GLY A 32 -2.20 -10.77 -32.63
C GLY A 32 -0.69 -10.83 -32.38
N LYS A 33 -0.22 -10.21 -31.30
CA LYS A 33 1.21 -10.17 -30.92
C LYS A 33 1.56 -11.35 -30.00
N LYS A 34 2.75 -11.91 -30.18
CA LYS A 34 3.28 -13.00 -29.38
C LYS A 34 4.23 -12.47 -28.33
N SER A 35 4.01 -12.83 -27.08
CA SER A 35 4.86 -12.44 -25.96
C SER A 35 5.53 -13.66 -25.34
N LEU A 36 6.82 -13.54 -25.00
CA LEU A 36 7.52 -14.46 -24.12
C LEU A 36 7.60 -13.80 -22.74
N VAL A 37 6.98 -14.43 -21.76
CA VAL A 37 7.04 -13.98 -20.38
C VAL A 37 8.05 -14.83 -19.62
N ILE A 38 9.01 -14.19 -18.96
CA ILE A 38 9.98 -14.85 -18.08
C ILE A 38 9.78 -14.39 -16.65
N GLU A 39 9.82 -15.32 -15.71
CA GLU A 39 9.63 -15.07 -14.28
C GLU A 39 10.80 -15.68 -13.49
N LYS A 40 11.32 -14.93 -12.52
CA LYS A 40 12.40 -15.37 -11.65
C LYS A 40 11.94 -16.39 -10.59
N ARG A 41 10.73 -16.21 -10.10
CA ARG A 41 10.12 -17.05 -9.05
C ARG A 41 9.51 -18.30 -9.65
N PRO A 42 9.35 -19.39 -8.88
CA PRO A 42 8.69 -20.61 -9.34
C PRO A 42 7.15 -20.48 -9.46
N TYR A 43 6.61 -19.28 -9.28
CA TYR A 43 5.19 -18.98 -9.34
C TYR A 43 4.94 -17.64 -10.06
N ILE A 44 3.73 -17.44 -10.54
CA ILE A 44 3.25 -16.22 -11.18
C ILE A 44 2.55 -15.30 -10.17
N ALA A 45 2.00 -14.18 -10.64
CA ALA A 45 1.30 -13.13 -9.91
C ALA A 45 2.19 -12.15 -9.13
N GLY A 46 3.51 -12.35 -9.11
CA GLY A 46 4.43 -11.41 -8.46
C GLY A 46 4.12 -11.24 -6.97
N ASN A 47 4.00 -9.98 -6.52
CA ASN A 47 3.67 -9.70 -5.12
C ASN A 47 2.18 -9.94 -4.77
N MET A 48 1.31 -10.22 -5.73
CA MET A 48 -0.07 -10.63 -5.48
C MET A 48 -0.21 -12.15 -5.28
N HIS A 49 0.90 -12.89 -5.30
CA HIS A 49 0.85 -14.33 -5.10
C HIS A 49 0.27 -14.68 -3.73
N THR A 50 -0.60 -15.67 -3.74
CA THR A 50 -1.19 -16.26 -2.54
C THR A 50 -1.07 -17.77 -2.62
N HIS A 51 -1.02 -18.42 -1.47
CA HIS A 51 -1.17 -19.86 -1.36
C HIS A 51 -2.24 -20.22 -0.32
N THR A 52 -2.62 -21.49 -0.29
CA THR A 52 -3.58 -21.96 0.73
C THR A 52 -2.84 -22.81 1.75
N GLU A 53 -2.99 -22.46 3.02
CA GLU A 53 -2.47 -23.22 4.14
C GLU A 53 -3.61 -23.52 5.12
N HIS A 54 -3.85 -24.79 5.44
CA HIS A 54 -4.95 -25.25 6.31
C HIS A 54 -6.33 -24.70 5.91
N GLY A 55 -6.58 -24.54 4.60
CA GLY A 55 -7.85 -23.99 4.10
C GLY A 55 -7.97 -22.45 4.16
N ILE A 56 -6.92 -21.77 4.59
CA ILE A 56 -6.85 -20.32 4.67
C ILE A 56 -5.99 -19.78 3.52
N THR A 57 -6.47 -18.74 2.84
CA THR A 57 -5.68 -18.03 1.82
C THR A 57 -4.66 -17.11 2.51
N VAL A 58 -3.38 -17.37 2.27
CA VAL A 58 -2.26 -16.60 2.78
C VAL A 58 -1.71 -15.70 1.69
N HIS A 59 -1.54 -14.44 1.97
CA HIS A 59 -0.88 -13.47 1.10
C HIS A 59 0.62 -13.43 1.41
N ASP A 60 1.47 -13.91 0.49
CA ASP A 60 2.90 -14.09 0.74
C ASP A 60 3.68 -12.79 0.96
N PHE A 61 3.20 -11.70 0.39
CA PHE A 61 3.88 -10.41 0.38
C PHE A 61 3.07 -9.29 1.06
N GLY A 62 2.23 -9.65 2.02
CA GLY A 62 1.31 -8.74 2.69
C GLY A 62 -0.05 -8.67 2.01
N ALA A 63 -1.02 -8.09 2.69
CA ALA A 63 -2.38 -8.01 2.21
C ALA A 63 -2.49 -7.18 0.93
N HIS A 64 -3.03 -7.78 -0.12
CA HIS A 64 -3.29 -7.12 -1.39
C HIS A 64 -4.79 -6.91 -1.54
N ILE A 65 -5.19 -5.66 -1.37
CA ILE A 65 -6.58 -5.24 -1.46
C ILE A 65 -6.69 -4.30 -2.65
N PHE A 66 -7.49 -4.70 -3.63
CA PHE A 66 -7.73 -3.85 -4.79
C PHE A 66 -8.75 -2.77 -4.44
N HIS A 67 -8.40 -1.53 -4.70
CA HIS A 67 -9.30 -0.39 -4.63
C HIS A 67 -9.00 0.59 -5.75
N THR A 68 -10.03 1.24 -6.27
CA THR A 68 -9.92 2.30 -7.27
C THR A 68 -11.19 3.14 -7.28
N ASP A 69 -11.06 4.42 -7.55
CA ASP A 69 -12.15 5.34 -7.88
C ASP A 69 -12.35 5.51 -9.40
N ASN A 70 -11.44 4.94 -10.20
CA ASN A 70 -11.53 4.94 -11.64
C ASN A 70 -12.45 3.82 -12.14
N LYS A 71 -13.61 4.22 -12.68
CA LYS A 71 -14.60 3.27 -13.20
C LYS A 71 -14.09 2.39 -14.34
N GLU A 72 -13.25 2.93 -15.23
CA GLU A 72 -12.71 2.14 -16.36
C GLU A 72 -11.77 1.04 -15.86
N VAL A 73 -10.94 1.35 -14.87
CA VAL A 73 -10.05 0.37 -14.23
C VAL A 73 -10.88 -0.70 -13.51
N TRP A 74 -11.94 -0.29 -12.79
CA TRP A 74 -12.84 -1.22 -12.12
C TRP A 74 -13.53 -2.17 -13.08
N ASP A 75 -14.12 -1.65 -14.15
CA ASP A 75 -14.81 -2.45 -15.18
C ASP A 75 -13.82 -3.38 -15.91
N TYR A 76 -12.59 -2.93 -16.12
CA TYR A 76 -11.55 -3.73 -16.75
C TYR A 76 -11.13 -4.91 -15.88
N ILE A 77 -10.80 -4.68 -14.60
CA ILE A 77 -10.28 -5.74 -13.72
C ILE A 77 -11.33 -6.80 -13.39
N ARG A 78 -12.60 -6.44 -13.32
CA ARG A 78 -13.72 -7.37 -13.13
C ARG A 78 -13.89 -8.42 -14.24
N ARG A 79 -13.24 -8.24 -15.36
CA ARG A 79 -13.18 -9.23 -16.44
C ARG A 79 -12.27 -10.42 -16.09
N PHE A 80 -11.39 -10.26 -15.11
CA PHE A 80 -10.40 -11.27 -14.72
C PHE A 80 -10.65 -11.85 -13.33
N ALA A 81 -11.35 -11.10 -12.46
CA ALA A 81 -11.54 -11.51 -11.08
C ALA A 81 -12.92 -11.11 -10.56
N SER A 82 -13.43 -11.91 -9.63
CA SER A 82 -14.58 -11.56 -8.79
C SER A 82 -14.11 -11.02 -7.45
N PHE A 83 -14.80 -9.99 -6.95
CA PHE A 83 -14.46 -9.34 -5.70
C PHE A 83 -15.52 -9.62 -4.65
N ASN A 84 -15.10 -9.91 -3.42
CA ASN A 84 -15.98 -10.31 -2.31
C ASN A 84 -16.50 -9.15 -1.47
N GLY A 85 -16.19 -7.90 -1.84
CA GLY A 85 -16.60 -6.72 -1.06
C GLY A 85 -15.89 -6.57 0.28
N TYR A 86 -14.74 -7.24 0.48
CA TYR A 86 -13.95 -7.10 1.71
C TYR A 86 -13.56 -5.64 1.96
N GLN A 87 -13.81 -5.18 3.19
CA GLN A 87 -13.40 -3.86 3.64
C GLN A 87 -12.24 -4.00 4.62
N ASN A 88 -11.10 -3.46 4.23
CA ASN A 88 -9.92 -3.48 5.09
C ASN A 88 -10.00 -2.40 6.15
N GLN A 89 -9.95 -2.81 7.41
CA GLN A 89 -9.86 -1.90 8.55
C GLN A 89 -8.50 -2.09 9.23
N VAL A 90 -7.62 -1.14 9.00
CA VAL A 90 -6.30 -1.13 9.64
C VAL A 90 -6.42 -0.58 11.05
N VAL A 91 -5.77 -1.23 12.00
CA VAL A 91 -5.72 -0.82 13.41
C VAL A 91 -4.27 -0.79 13.85
N ALA A 92 -3.86 0.32 14.47
CA ALA A 92 -2.56 0.41 15.11
C ALA A 92 -2.67 0.01 16.58
N ASN A 93 -1.76 -0.84 17.05
CA ASN A 93 -1.62 -1.17 18.45
C ASN A 93 -0.38 -0.44 19.02
N TYR A 94 -0.62 0.52 19.87
CA TYR A 94 0.43 1.20 20.60
C TYR A 94 0.33 0.89 22.10
N LYS A 95 1.23 0.07 22.60
CA LYS A 95 1.31 -0.32 24.02
C LYS A 95 -0.03 -0.85 24.57
N GLY A 96 -0.72 -1.66 23.80
CA GLY A 96 -2.02 -2.24 24.16
C GLY A 96 -3.24 -1.39 23.84
N THR A 97 -3.08 -0.13 23.47
CA THR A 97 -4.18 0.72 23.01
C THR A 97 -4.33 0.63 21.50
N LEU A 98 -5.56 0.34 21.05
CA LEU A 98 -5.89 0.21 19.62
C LEU A 98 -6.39 1.55 19.07
N TYR A 99 -5.79 1.99 17.96
CA TYR A 99 -6.18 3.20 17.25
C TYR A 99 -6.61 2.87 15.82
N ASN A 100 -7.66 3.53 15.34
CA ASN A 100 -8.07 3.41 13.95
C ASN A 100 -7.04 4.03 12.99
N LEU A 101 -6.76 3.34 11.87
CA LEU A 101 -5.99 3.87 10.74
C LEU A 101 -6.81 3.73 9.44
N PRO A 102 -6.76 4.74 8.56
CA PRO A 102 -6.17 6.07 8.78
C PRO A 102 -6.74 6.73 10.03
N PHE A 103 -5.94 7.57 10.69
CA PHE A 103 -6.41 8.26 11.88
C PHE A 103 -7.61 9.15 11.56
N ASN A 104 -8.58 9.14 12.45
CA ASN A 104 -9.87 9.78 12.33
C ASN A 104 -10.36 10.30 13.69
N MET A 105 -11.59 10.78 13.79
CA MET A 105 -12.11 11.32 15.05
C MET A 105 -12.10 10.32 16.20
N ASN A 106 -12.29 9.01 15.95
CA ASN A 106 -12.16 8.00 17.02
C ASN A 106 -10.72 7.93 17.52
N THR A 107 -9.74 7.99 16.61
CA THR A 107 -8.31 8.03 16.97
C THR A 107 -8.02 9.26 17.86
N PHE A 108 -8.51 10.42 17.49
CA PHE A 108 -8.29 11.67 18.23
C PHE A 108 -9.02 11.71 19.57
N TYR A 109 -10.23 11.15 19.62
CA TYR A 109 -10.95 10.98 20.85
C TYR A 109 -10.18 10.07 21.83
N GLN A 110 -9.71 8.92 21.37
CA GLN A 110 -8.92 7.99 22.18
C GLN A 110 -7.59 8.59 22.64
N MET A 111 -6.96 9.39 21.78
CA MET A 111 -5.63 9.95 22.04
C MET A 111 -5.68 11.18 22.97
N TRP A 112 -6.68 12.04 22.78
CA TRP A 112 -6.74 13.37 23.41
C TRP A 112 -8.07 13.70 24.09
N GLY A 113 -9.11 12.86 23.96
CA GLY A 113 -10.46 13.14 24.45
C GLY A 113 -11.21 14.19 23.63
N THR A 114 -10.72 14.55 22.45
CA THR A 114 -11.33 15.59 21.60
C THR A 114 -12.65 15.10 21.01
N LYS A 115 -13.67 15.95 21.01
CA LYS A 115 -15.03 15.60 20.57
C LYS A 115 -15.39 16.17 19.21
N THR A 116 -14.69 17.21 18.78
CA THR A 116 -14.96 17.90 17.51
C THR A 116 -13.72 17.94 16.62
N PRO A 117 -13.90 18.05 15.30
CA PRO A 117 -12.78 18.22 14.37
C PRO A 117 -11.92 19.46 14.67
N ASP A 118 -12.52 20.53 15.15
CA ASP A 118 -11.80 21.77 15.46
C ASP A 118 -10.91 21.61 16.70
N GLU A 119 -11.37 20.91 17.74
CA GLU A 119 -10.53 20.54 18.88
C GLU A 119 -9.33 19.67 18.45
N ALA A 120 -9.57 18.68 17.58
CA ALA A 120 -8.50 17.83 17.06
C ALA A 120 -7.48 18.61 16.23
N LYS A 121 -7.96 19.49 15.33
CA LYS A 121 -7.10 20.39 14.56
C LYS A 121 -6.26 21.31 15.46
N ALA A 122 -6.87 21.88 16.49
CA ALA A 122 -6.16 22.74 17.44
C ALA A 122 -5.03 21.98 18.16
N LYS A 123 -5.26 20.71 18.54
CA LYS A 123 -4.23 19.86 19.14
C LYS A 123 -3.07 19.57 18.18
N ILE A 124 -3.40 19.22 16.94
CA ILE A 124 -2.38 18.98 15.90
C ILE A 124 -1.58 20.27 15.66
N GLU A 125 -2.27 21.38 15.46
CA GLU A 125 -1.63 22.65 15.15
C GLU A 125 -0.71 23.14 16.29
N ALA A 126 -1.13 23.00 17.54
CA ALA A 126 -0.29 23.34 18.68
C ALA A 126 1.02 22.54 18.70
N GLN A 127 0.99 21.24 18.40
CA GLN A 127 2.19 20.40 18.34
C GLN A 127 3.07 20.72 17.12
N LYS A 128 2.45 21.02 15.97
CA LYS A 128 3.18 21.45 14.76
C LYS A 128 3.93 22.76 15.01
N GLN A 129 3.29 23.73 15.66
CA GLN A 129 3.92 25.02 15.98
C GLN A 129 5.16 24.87 16.85
N VAL A 130 5.17 23.94 17.80
CA VAL A 130 6.36 23.61 18.58
C VAL A 130 7.47 23.07 17.68
N ALA A 131 7.16 22.07 16.85
CA ALA A 131 8.13 21.46 15.94
C ALA A 131 8.69 22.46 14.91
N LEU A 132 7.84 23.30 14.34
CA LEU A 132 8.26 24.34 13.39
C LEU A 132 9.15 25.39 14.05
N LYS A 133 8.88 25.74 15.30
CA LYS A 133 9.75 26.64 16.06
C LYS A 133 11.13 26.05 16.31
N ASP A 134 11.20 24.76 16.60
CA ASP A 134 12.48 24.07 16.82
C ASP A 134 13.29 23.94 15.51
N LEU A 135 12.60 23.76 14.37
CA LEU A 135 13.24 23.75 13.03
C LEU A 135 13.74 25.14 12.61
N GLY A 136 13.06 26.22 13.06
CA GLY A 136 13.34 27.59 12.60
C GLY A 136 13.12 27.73 11.10
N ASP A 137 14.11 28.33 10.40
CA ASP A 137 14.05 28.51 8.93
C ASP A 137 14.52 27.29 8.12
N LYS A 138 14.85 26.16 8.80
CA LYS A 138 15.31 24.96 8.13
C LYS A 138 14.14 24.15 7.61
N GLN A 139 14.35 23.51 6.45
CA GLN A 139 13.44 22.47 5.96
C GLN A 139 13.66 21.17 6.75
N PRO A 140 12.61 20.34 6.95
CA PRO A 140 12.77 19.02 7.54
C PRO A 140 13.82 18.19 6.77
N SER A 141 14.74 17.57 7.47
CA SER A 141 15.86 16.83 6.90
C SER A 141 15.65 15.30 6.90
N ASN A 142 14.65 14.84 7.62
CA ASN A 142 14.33 13.43 7.76
C ASN A 142 12.81 13.22 7.93
N LEU A 143 12.39 11.93 7.93
CA LEU A 143 10.98 11.56 8.04
C LEU A 143 10.33 12.01 9.36
N GLU A 144 11.06 11.94 10.46
CA GLU A 144 10.57 12.36 11.78
C GLU A 144 10.22 13.84 11.80
N GLU A 145 11.17 14.69 11.45
CA GLU A 145 10.96 16.14 11.36
C GLU A 145 9.82 16.49 10.40
N GLN A 146 9.78 15.82 9.23
CA GLN A 146 8.71 16.01 8.24
C GLN A 146 7.35 15.61 8.81
N ALA A 147 7.25 14.44 9.42
CA ALA A 147 6.00 13.93 9.96
C ALA A 147 5.50 14.81 11.11
N ILE A 148 6.36 15.12 12.09
CA ILE A 148 5.96 15.95 13.25
C ILE A 148 5.51 17.35 12.81
N SER A 149 6.18 17.93 11.80
CA SER A 149 5.80 19.24 11.25
C SER A 149 4.43 19.22 10.54
N LEU A 150 3.95 18.05 10.08
CA LEU A 150 2.68 17.91 9.39
C LEU A 150 1.53 17.47 10.30
N ILE A 151 1.77 16.53 11.19
CA ILE A 151 0.72 15.84 11.95
C ILE A 151 0.88 15.93 13.49
N GLY A 152 1.97 16.51 13.95
CA GLY A 152 2.28 16.64 15.38
C GLY A 152 2.96 15.41 15.99
N THR A 153 3.54 15.62 17.16
CA THR A 153 4.40 14.63 17.84
C THR A 153 3.63 13.40 18.30
N ASP A 154 2.44 13.55 18.85
CA ASP A 154 1.68 12.43 19.41
C ASP A 154 1.29 11.39 18.36
N ILE A 155 0.85 11.86 17.18
CA ILE A 155 0.48 10.96 16.07
C ILE A 155 1.72 10.27 15.56
N TYR A 156 2.82 10.98 15.36
CA TYR A 156 4.07 10.41 14.92
C TYR A 156 4.57 9.32 15.88
N GLU A 157 4.73 9.64 17.15
CA GLU A 157 5.29 8.72 18.16
C GLU A 157 4.43 7.46 18.35
N LYS A 158 3.10 7.60 18.32
CA LYS A 158 2.20 6.48 18.61
C LYS A 158 1.87 5.62 17.39
N LEU A 159 1.79 6.23 16.19
CA LEU A 159 1.21 5.56 15.04
C LEU A 159 2.20 5.36 13.87
N ILE A 160 3.33 6.08 13.83
CA ILE A 160 4.26 6.04 12.70
C ILE A 160 5.63 5.52 13.10
N LYS A 161 6.25 6.09 14.13
CA LYS A 161 7.62 5.81 14.53
C LYS A 161 7.93 4.32 14.65
N GLY A 162 7.18 3.60 15.46
CA GLY A 162 7.44 2.17 15.69
C GLY A 162 7.24 1.29 14.44
N TYR A 163 6.50 1.75 13.43
CA TYR A 163 6.39 1.08 12.14
C TYR A 163 7.61 1.34 11.26
N THR A 164 8.13 2.56 11.27
CA THR A 164 9.25 2.97 10.42
C THR A 164 10.60 2.50 10.95
N GLU A 165 10.71 2.20 12.24
CA GLU A 165 11.93 1.69 12.89
C GLU A 165 12.11 0.16 12.76
N LYS A 166 11.13 -0.56 12.19
CA LYS A 166 11.21 -2.01 11.94
C LYS A 166 12.05 -2.31 10.71
#